data_41ab71cbc4f1c6c9a1c6e618d4cd4132
#
_entry.id   41ab71cbc4f1c6c9a1c6e618d4cd4132
#
_cell.length_a   1.000
_cell.length_b   1.000
_cell.length_c   1.000
_cell.angle_alpha   90.00
_cell.angle_beta   90.00
_cell.angle_gamma   90.00
#
_symmetry.space_group_name_H-M   'P 1'
#
loop_
_entity.id
_entity.type
_entity.pdbx_description
1 polymer ?
#
loop_
_entity_poly.entity_id
_entity_poly.type
_entity_poly.pdbx_seq_one_letter_code
_entity_poly.pdbx_strand_id
1 'polypeptide(L)'
;MTILKKAMKSFFPECFAVLTLLSSCTVTDKPLPVFGNRIFNGTDTTYHTIAPFALLDQDSSLVTNATVKGKVYVADFFFTSCRTICPKMKKQMTRIYEATEGMDDFVILSHTIDPGHDDVAYLHGYAERLGANTDRWHFLTGNRDTIFNLAQTSYFATAMEDKAEPDGYVHSGAFLLIDRQGRIRGKYDGTLEEEANRLIADIKRLRRE
;
A
#
# COMPACT_ATOMS: atom_id res chain seq x y z
N MET A 1 -40.32 85.73 19.80
CA MET A 1 -39.27 85.43 18.79
C MET A 1 -38.44 84.33 19.36
N THR A 2 -38.77 83.06 19.08
CA THR A 2 -38.29 81.88 19.77
C THR A 2 -37.46 81.07 18.79
N ILE A 3 -36.19 80.88 19.05
CA ILE A 3 -35.26 80.09 18.19
C ILE A 3 -35.18 78.66 18.69
N LEU A 4 -35.64 77.75 17.84
CA LEU A 4 -35.66 76.32 18.07
C LEU A 4 -34.27 75.73 17.84
N LYS A 5 -33.62 75.24 18.89
CA LYS A 5 -32.39 74.42 18.78
C LYS A 5 -32.72 72.98 18.42
N LYS A 6 -32.34 72.52 17.20
CA LYS A 6 -32.48 71.16 16.71
C LYS A 6 -31.26 70.33 17.19
N ALA A 7 -31.49 69.39 18.07
CA ALA A 7 -30.47 68.45 18.53
C ALA A 7 -30.21 67.35 17.47
N MET A 8 -28.99 67.30 17.00
CA MET A 8 -28.53 66.30 16.05
C MET A 8 -28.06 65.03 16.82
N LYS A 9 -28.83 63.95 16.76
CA LYS A 9 -28.45 62.65 17.32
C LYS A 9 -27.42 62.01 16.39
N SER A 10 -26.19 61.87 16.91
CA SER A 10 -25.12 61.08 16.30
C SER A 10 -25.47 59.62 16.37
N PHE A 11 -25.64 58.97 15.21
CA PHE A 11 -25.85 57.53 15.05
C PHE A 11 -24.47 56.90 14.87
N PHE A 12 -23.93 56.24 15.91
CA PHE A 12 -22.75 55.40 15.81
C PHE A 12 -23.20 53.99 15.36
N PRO A 13 -22.71 53.46 14.24
CA PRO A 13 -22.92 52.06 13.93
C PRO A 13 -21.90 51.22 14.72
N GLU A 14 -22.36 50.43 15.67
CA GLU A 14 -21.59 49.38 16.31
C GLU A 14 -21.20 48.32 15.25
N CYS A 15 -19.94 48.34 14.83
CA CYS A 15 -19.36 47.25 14.07
C CYS A 15 -19.21 46.03 14.98
N PHE A 16 -20.19 45.13 14.92
CA PHE A 16 -20.10 43.79 15.53
C PHE A 16 -19.11 42.96 14.70
N ALA A 17 -17.84 42.92 15.11
CA ALA A 17 -16.85 42.06 14.53
C ALA A 17 -17.17 40.61 14.95
N VAL A 18 -17.83 39.87 14.06
CA VAL A 18 -18.05 38.41 14.19
C VAL A 18 -16.70 37.74 13.96
N LEU A 19 -16.01 37.44 15.07
CA LEU A 19 -14.79 36.63 15.08
C LEU A 19 -15.19 35.16 14.83
N THR A 20 -15.22 34.73 13.56
CA THR A 20 -15.40 33.31 13.20
C THR A 20 -14.16 32.53 13.63
N LEU A 21 -14.25 31.86 14.77
CA LEU A 21 -13.30 30.83 15.20
C LEU A 21 -13.37 29.67 14.20
N LEU A 22 -12.46 29.65 13.22
CA LEU A 22 -12.19 28.48 12.42
C LEU A 22 -11.58 27.42 13.34
N SER A 23 -12.43 26.58 13.93
CA SER A 23 -12.00 25.35 14.58
C SER A 23 -11.39 24.44 13.51
N SER A 24 -10.07 24.57 13.31
CA SER A 24 -9.30 23.61 12.54
C SER A 24 -9.36 22.28 13.32
N CYS A 25 -10.26 21.37 12.93
CA CYS A 25 -10.19 19.99 13.35
C CYS A 25 -8.88 19.43 12.83
N THR A 26 -7.81 19.48 13.63
CA THR A 26 -6.63 18.66 13.41
C THR A 26 -7.06 17.23 13.64
N VAL A 27 -7.39 16.52 12.56
CA VAL A 27 -7.48 15.07 12.57
C VAL A 27 -6.09 14.59 12.95
N THR A 28 -5.89 14.24 14.21
CA THR A 28 -4.67 13.57 14.67
C THR A 28 -4.72 12.17 14.08
N ASP A 29 -4.14 12.01 12.91
CA ASP A 29 -3.96 10.71 12.27
C ASP A 29 -3.08 9.86 13.18
N LYS A 30 -3.71 8.96 13.95
CA LYS A 30 -2.95 7.98 14.74
C LYS A 30 -2.10 7.16 13.78
N PRO A 31 -0.81 6.90 14.07
CA PRO A 31 0.02 6.06 13.21
C PRO A 31 -0.67 4.74 12.88
N LEU A 32 -0.43 4.21 11.65
CA LEU A 32 -0.95 2.91 11.27
C LEU A 32 -0.40 1.83 12.21
N PRO A 33 -1.16 0.76 12.51
CA PRO A 33 -0.70 -0.32 13.35
C PRO A 33 0.54 -1.00 12.75
N VAL A 34 1.36 -1.64 13.59
CA VAL A 34 2.42 -2.55 13.16
C VAL A 34 1.96 -3.98 13.43
N PHE A 35 1.93 -4.81 12.40
CA PHE A 35 1.54 -6.22 12.47
C PHE A 35 2.76 -7.14 12.65
N GLY A 36 2.51 -8.35 13.12
CA GLY A 36 3.52 -9.37 13.36
C GLY A 36 4.02 -9.42 14.79
N ASN A 37 4.96 -10.32 15.04
CA ASN A 37 5.52 -10.58 16.36
C ASN A 37 6.27 -9.36 16.90
N ARG A 38 6.18 -9.18 18.23
CA ARG A 38 6.92 -8.14 18.96
C ARG A 38 7.71 -8.80 20.07
N ILE A 39 8.98 -8.43 20.17
CA ILE A 39 9.86 -8.88 21.24
C ILE A 39 10.18 -7.67 22.13
N PHE A 40 9.82 -7.76 23.39
CA PHE A 40 10.11 -6.74 24.40
C PHE A 40 11.45 -7.04 25.05
N ASN A 41 12.42 -6.15 24.89
CA ASN A 41 13.76 -6.26 25.49
C ASN A 41 13.94 -5.14 26.54
N GLY A 42 13.16 -5.19 27.60
CA GLY A 42 13.21 -4.19 28.67
C GLY A 42 12.61 -2.84 28.23
N THR A 43 13.43 -1.90 27.78
CA THR A 43 12.99 -0.57 27.33
C THR A 43 12.67 -0.51 25.84
N ASP A 44 13.11 -1.49 25.04
CA ASP A 44 12.98 -1.50 23.59
C ASP A 44 12.03 -2.57 23.08
N THR A 45 11.33 -2.27 21.99
CA THR A 45 10.46 -3.19 21.26
C THR A 45 11.02 -3.45 19.88
N THR A 46 11.42 -4.70 19.61
CA THR A 46 11.76 -5.14 18.26
C THR A 46 10.51 -5.64 17.55
N TYR A 47 10.25 -5.11 16.37
CA TYR A 47 9.10 -5.48 15.54
C TYR A 47 9.51 -6.49 14.47
N HIS A 48 8.56 -7.32 14.05
CA HIS A 48 8.69 -8.15 12.86
C HIS A 48 8.96 -7.29 11.62
N THR A 49 9.91 -7.70 10.80
CA THR A 49 10.23 -7.09 9.50
C THR A 49 10.31 -8.15 8.42
N ILE A 50 10.12 -7.75 7.17
CA ILE A 50 10.23 -8.66 6.04
C ILE A 50 11.67 -9.21 5.96
N ALA A 51 11.78 -10.54 5.96
CA ALA A 51 13.05 -11.26 5.90
C ALA A 51 13.84 -10.93 4.62
N PRO A 52 15.17 -11.10 4.61
CA PRO A 52 15.97 -10.93 3.41
C PRO A 52 15.50 -11.85 2.29
N PHE A 53 15.39 -11.29 1.08
CA PHE A 53 15.05 -12.01 -0.14
C PHE A 53 15.90 -11.54 -1.32
N ALA A 54 15.99 -12.38 -2.34
CA ALA A 54 16.64 -12.08 -3.62
C ALA A 54 15.88 -12.80 -4.71
N LEU A 55 15.14 -12.06 -5.54
CA LEU A 55 14.29 -12.57 -6.61
C LEU A 55 14.56 -11.79 -7.89
N LEU A 56 14.25 -12.36 -9.06
CA LEU A 56 14.36 -11.65 -10.33
C LEU A 56 13.01 -10.98 -10.65
N ASP A 57 13.07 -9.80 -11.22
CA ASP A 57 11.89 -9.17 -11.80
C ASP A 57 11.73 -9.50 -13.29
N GLN A 58 10.68 -8.97 -13.91
CA GLN A 58 10.35 -9.13 -15.33
C GLN A 58 11.43 -8.64 -16.30
N ASP A 59 12.39 -7.83 -15.87
CA ASP A 59 13.52 -7.33 -16.67
C ASP A 59 14.85 -8.00 -16.31
N SER A 60 14.79 -9.18 -15.65
CA SER A 60 15.96 -9.92 -15.17
C SER A 60 16.79 -9.18 -14.12
N SER A 61 16.28 -8.12 -13.52
CA SER A 61 16.97 -7.37 -12.49
C SER A 61 16.80 -8.04 -11.12
N LEU A 62 17.87 -8.06 -10.33
CA LEU A 62 17.81 -8.63 -8.98
C LEU A 62 17.15 -7.66 -8.02
N VAL A 63 15.99 -8.05 -7.48
CA VAL A 63 15.24 -7.29 -6.47
C VAL A 63 15.47 -7.90 -5.09
N THR A 64 15.87 -7.05 -4.14
CA THR A 64 16.19 -7.43 -2.77
C THR A 64 15.59 -6.43 -1.79
N ASN A 65 15.78 -6.65 -0.47
CA ASN A 65 15.43 -5.65 0.53
C ASN A 65 16.14 -4.29 0.29
N ALA A 66 17.30 -4.27 -0.37
CA ALA A 66 18.01 -3.03 -0.70
C ALA A 66 17.24 -2.20 -1.75
N THR A 67 16.55 -2.85 -2.69
CA THR A 67 15.73 -2.19 -3.73
C THR A 67 14.59 -1.37 -3.13
N VAL A 68 14.01 -1.86 -2.02
CA VAL A 68 12.87 -1.24 -1.33
C VAL A 68 13.25 -0.47 -0.07
N LYS A 69 14.54 -0.39 0.24
CA LYS A 69 15.04 0.32 1.43
C LYS A 69 14.64 1.78 1.41
N GLY A 70 13.96 2.24 2.46
CA GLY A 70 13.50 3.63 2.58
C GLY A 70 12.26 3.95 1.75
N LYS A 71 11.70 2.97 1.05
CA LYS A 71 10.43 3.11 0.32
C LYS A 71 9.27 2.50 1.11
N VAL A 72 8.08 3.03 0.89
CA VAL A 72 6.83 2.35 1.21
C VAL A 72 6.49 1.43 0.04
N TYR A 73 6.01 0.22 0.31
CA TYR A 73 5.62 -0.66 -0.79
C TYR A 73 4.38 -1.50 -0.47
N VAL A 74 3.72 -1.95 -1.53
CA VAL A 74 2.66 -2.96 -1.45
C VAL A 74 3.20 -4.28 -1.97
N ALA A 75 2.94 -5.37 -1.27
CA ALA A 75 3.26 -6.71 -1.71
C ALA A 75 1.99 -7.55 -1.90
N ASP A 76 1.98 -8.39 -2.91
CA ASP A 76 0.98 -9.44 -3.11
C ASP A 76 1.59 -10.73 -3.64
N PHE A 77 0.79 -11.81 -3.61
CA PHE A 77 1.12 -13.13 -4.13
C PHE A 77 0.07 -13.52 -5.15
N PHE A 78 0.51 -13.81 -6.37
CA PHE A 78 -0.35 -14.08 -7.52
C PHE A 78 0.22 -15.21 -8.39
N PHE A 79 -0.49 -15.59 -9.42
CA PHE A 79 0.05 -16.32 -10.57
C PHE A 79 -0.77 -15.98 -11.82
N THR A 80 -0.11 -15.99 -12.97
CA THR A 80 -0.70 -15.43 -14.19
C THR A 80 -1.82 -16.30 -14.76
N SER A 81 -1.79 -17.62 -14.51
CA SER A 81 -2.78 -18.58 -14.97
C SER A 81 -4.04 -18.70 -14.08
N CYS A 82 -4.08 -17.99 -12.94
CA CYS A 82 -5.22 -17.96 -12.03
C CYS A 82 -6.48 -17.38 -12.69
N ARG A 83 -7.61 -18.12 -12.62
CA ARG A 83 -8.88 -17.77 -13.24
C ARG A 83 -9.93 -17.30 -12.24
N THR A 84 -9.66 -17.37 -10.95
CA THR A 84 -10.61 -17.11 -9.87
C THR A 84 -10.48 -15.70 -9.32
N ILE A 85 -9.57 -15.48 -8.38
CA ILE A 85 -9.44 -14.18 -7.66
C ILE A 85 -8.45 -13.21 -8.32
N CYS A 86 -7.39 -13.72 -8.99
CA CYS A 86 -6.35 -12.84 -9.56
C CYS A 86 -6.86 -11.81 -10.57
N PRO A 87 -7.87 -12.07 -11.42
CA PRO A 87 -8.41 -11.03 -12.28
C PRO A 87 -8.98 -9.84 -11.51
N LYS A 88 -9.62 -10.09 -10.34
CA LYS A 88 -10.12 -9.04 -9.45
C LYS A 88 -8.99 -8.30 -8.77
N MET A 89 -8.02 -9.04 -8.20
CA MET A 89 -6.82 -8.47 -7.59
C MET A 89 -6.03 -7.60 -8.57
N LYS A 90 -5.80 -8.09 -9.79
CA LYS A 90 -5.14 -7.35 -10.86
C LYS A 90 -5.82 -6.01 -11.13
N LYS A 91 -7.16 -6.00 -11.27
CA LYS A 91 -7.93 -4.76 -11.46
C LYS A 91 -7.69 -3.77 -10.32
N GLN A 92 -7.71 -4.23 -9.07
CA GLN A 92 -7.50 -3.35 -7.92
C GLN A 92 -6.03 -2.89 -7.82
N MET A 93 -5.05 -3.77 -8.12
CA MET A 93 -3.64 -3.37 -8.10
C MET A 93 -3.32 -2.34 -9.19
N THR A 94 -3.91 -2.47 -10.39
CA THR A 94 -3.79 -1.44 -11.44
C THR A 94 -4.32 -0.08 -10.96
N ARG A 95 -5.46 -0.05 -10.26
CA ARG A 95 -5.97 1.21 -9.66
C ARG A 95 -5.02 1.81 -8.62
N ILE A 96 -4.38 0.96 -7.81
CA ILE A 96 -3.36 1.41 -6.84
C ILE A 96 -2.15 1.96 -7.58
N TYR A 97 -1.68 1.28 -8.62
CA TYR A 97 -0.57 1.71 -9.47
C TYR A 97 -0.82 3.09 -10.09
N GLU A 98 -2.02 3.31 -10.66
CA GLU A 98 -2.44 4.59 -11.22
C GLU A 98 -2.56 5.68 -10.14
N ALA A 99 -3.19 5.38 -9.00
CA ALA A 99 -3.42 6.33 -7.92
C ALA A 99 -2.14 6.75 -7.17
N THR A 100 -1.04 6.03 -7.38
CA THR A 100 0.29 6.30 -6.81
C THR A 100 1.28 6.85 -7.84
N GLU A 101 0.80 7.28 -9.01
CA GLU A 101 1.63 7.93 -10.01
C GLU A 101 2.35 9.15 -9.45
N GLY A 102 3.64 9.33 -9.82
CA GLY A 102 4.48 10.41 -9.29
C GLY A 102 4.96 10.22 -7.85
N MET A 103 4.78 9.03 -7.26
CA MET A 103 5.32 8.71 -5.93
C MET A 103 6.65 7.96 -6.07
N ASP A 104 7.79 8.67 -6.08
CA ASP A 104 9.13 8.09 -6.27
C ASP A 104 9.59 7.19 -5.10
N ASP A 105 9.00 7.37 -3.91
CA ASP A 105 9.28 6.58 -2.70
C ASP A 105 8.26 5.45 -2.47
N PHE A 106 7.54 5.04 -3.52
CA PHE A 106 6.57 3.95 -3.49
C PHE A 106 6.81 2.97 -4.64
N VAL A 107 6.71 1.66 -4.36
CA VAL A 107 6.77 0.60 -5.37
C VAL A 107 5.76 -0.51 -5.06
N ILE A 108 5.50 -1.38 -6.04
CA ILE A 108 4.68 -2.59 -5.90
C ILE A 108 5.56 -3.81 -6.16
N LEU A 109 5.46 -4.82 -5.31
CA LEU A 109 6.15 -6.11 -5.44
C LEU A 109 5.10 -7.23 -5.56
N SER A 110 4.84 -7.71 -6.77
CA SER A 110 3.96 -8.85 -7.02
C SER A 110 4.78 -10.12 -7.17
N HIS A 111 4.65 -11.05 -6.23
CA HIS A 111 5.43 -12.30 -6.19
C HIS A 111 4.61 -13.41 -6.85
N THR A 112 5.13 -14.04 -7.93
CA THR A 112 4.45 -15.22 -8.45
C THR A 112 4.62 -16.39 -7.49
N ILE A 113 3.57 -17.21 -7.35
CA ILE A 113 3.63 -18.49 -6.63
C ILE A 113 3.75 -19.70 -7.58
N ASP A 114 3.76 -19.44 -8.90
CA ASP A 114 3.98 -20.44 -9.95
C ASP A 114 5.21 -20.10 -10.82
N PRO A 115 6.43 -20.04 -10.23
CA PRO A 115 7.62 -19.64 -10.97
C PRO A 115 8.02 -20.64 -12.08
N GLY A 116 7.42 -21.81 -12.11
CA GLY A 116 7.63 -22.78 -13.19
C GLY A 116 6.95 -22.37 -14.49
N HIS A 117 5.83 -21.67 -14.41
CA HIS A 117 5.10 -21.11 -15.55
C HIS A 117 5.45 -19.63 -15.74
N ASP A 118 5.52 -18.89 -14.65
CA ASP A 118 5.73 -17.45 -14.63
C ASP A 118 7.23 -17.14 -14.56
N ASP A 119 7.98 -17.51 -15.60
CA ASP A 119 9.37 -17.12 -15.76
C ASP A 119 9.53 -15.63 -16.11
N VAL A 120 10.77 -15.16 -16.15
CA VAL A 120 11.08 -13.75 -16.45
C VAL A 120 10.48 -13.30 -17.77
N ALA A 121 10.61 -14.09 -18.84
CA ALA A 121 10.13 -13.74 -20.17
C ALA A 121 8.59 -13.65 -20.20
N TYR A 122 7.92 -14.58 -19.51
CA TYR A 122 6.46 -14.55 -19.40
C TYR A 122 5.97 -13.36 -18.60
N LEU A 123 6.63 -13.05 -17.47
CA LEU A 123 6.31 -11.88 -16.63
C LEU A 123 6.59 -10.56 -17.35
N HIS A 124 7.62 -10.49 -18.20
CA HIS A 124 7.88 -9.33 -19.04
C HIS A 124 6.67 -9.02 -19.95
N GLY A 125 6.23 -10.00 -20.73
CA GLY A 125 5.02 -9.81 -21.57
C GLY A 125 3.74 -9.56 -20.76
N TYR A 126 3.67 -10.07 -19.51
CA TYR A 126 2.55 -9.78 -18.61
C TYR A 126 2.55 -8.32 -18.16
N ALA A 127 3.72 -7.78 -17.76
CA ALA A 127 3.90 -6.38 -17.37
C ALA A 127 3.59 -5.42 -18.52
N GLU A 128 4.06 -5.73 -19.74
CA GLU A 128 3.74 -4.93 -20.95
C GLU A 128 2.24 -4.83 -21.19
N ARG A 129 1.50 -5.95 -21.09
CA ARG A 129 0.02 -5.94 -21.25
C ARG A 129 -0.71 -5.12 -20.19
N LEU A 130 -0.10 -4.90 -19.05
CA LEU A 130 -0.64 -4.05 -17.97
C LEU A 130 -0.19 -2.59 -18.08
N GLY A 131 0.77 -2.27 -18.96
CA GLY A 131 1.41 -0.95 -19.00
C GLY A 131 2.21 -0.64 -17.73
N ALA A 132 2.71 -1.68 -17.05
CA ALA A 132 3.46 -1.55 -15.81
C ALA A 132 4.92 -1.17 -16.13
N ASN A 133 5.41 -0.10 -15.48
CA ASN A 133 6.82 0.29 -15.52
C ASN A 133 7.58 -0.40 -14.39
N THR A 134 8.71 -1.04 -14.71
CA THR A 134 9.54 -1.78 -13.75
C THR A 134 10.09 -0.90 -12.63
N ASP A 135 10.30 0.39 -12.84
CA ASP A 135 10.73 1.31 -11.77
C ASP A 135 9.71 1.41 -10.62
N ARG A 136 8.46 1.02 -10.88
CA ARG A 136 7.33 1.18 -9.94
C ARG A 136 6.59 -0.11 -9.63
N TRP A 137 6.62 -1.11 -10.51
CA TRP A 137 5.91 -2.38 -10.33
C TRP A 137 6.77 -3.54 -10.76
N HIS A 138 7.32 -4.27 -9.80
CA HIS A 138 8.12 -5.47 -10.04
C HIS A 138 7.25 -6.72 -9.93
N PHE A 139 7.27 -7.54 -10.96
CA PHE A 139 6.70 -8.90 -10.96
C PHE A 139 7.83 -9.88 -10.71
N LEU A 140 7.85 -10.48 -9.52
CA LEU A 140 8.97 -11.22 -8.99
C LEU A 140 8.81 -12.72 -9.19
N THR A 141 9.87 -13.36 -9.67
CA THR A 141 9.99 -14.82 -9.83
C THR A 141 11.33 -15.32 -9.29
N GLY A 142 11.45 -16.64 -9.10
CA GLY A 142 12.68 -17.26 -8.60
C GLY A 142 12.46 -18.65 -8.05
N ASN A 143 13.23 -19.03 -7.03
CA ASN A 143 13.06 -20.33 -6.39
C ASN A 143 11.71 -20.40 -5.64
N ARG A 144 10.91 -21.43 -5.96
CA ARG A 144 9.56 -21.62 -5.41
C ARG A 144 9.53 -21.72 -3.90
N ASP A 145 10.43 -22.52 -3.31
CA ASP A 145 10.44 -22.73 -1.86
C ASP A 145 10.81 -21.43 -1.11
N THR A 146 11.69 -20.62 -1.72
CA THR A 146 12.03 -19.28 -1.21
C THR A 146 10.80 -18.36 -1.22
N ILE A 147 10.03 -18.36 -2.32
CA ILE A 147 8.82 -17.53 -2.44
C ILE A 147 7.75 -17.98 -1.45
N PHE A 148 7.50 -19.29 -1.31
CA PHE A 148 6.52 -19.82 -0.37
C PHE A 148 6.91 -19.54 1.08
N ASN A 149 8.19 -19.78 1.43
CA ASN A 149 8.67 -19.46 2.76
C ASN A 149 8.54 -17.96 3.08
N LEU A 150 8.90 -17.10 2.14
CA LEU A 150 8.76 -15.66 2.27
C LEU A 150 7.29 -15.25 2.50
N ALA A 151 6.36 -15.80 1.71
CA ALA A 151 4.93 -15.57 1.86
C ALA A 151 4.44 -15.94 3.25
N GLN A 152 4.71 -17.19 3.68
CA GLN A 152 4.12 -17.76 4.89
C GLN A 152 4.75 -17.19 6.16
N THR A 153 6.08 -17.10 6.22
CA THR A 153 6.80 -16.79 7.46
C THR A 153 7.07 -15.30 7.61
N SER A 154 7.16 -14.57 6.51
CA SER A 154 7.57 -13.17 6.52
C SER A 154 6.39 -12.22 6.26
N TYR A 155 5.59 -12.49 5.24
CA TYR A 155 4.41 -11.68 4.91
C TYR A 155 3.12 -12.16 5.60
N PHE A 156 3.13 -13.32 6.26
CA PHE A 156 1.95 -13.96 6.86
C PHE A 156 0.79 -14.08 5.85
N ALA A 157 1.15 -14.37 4.62
CA ALA A 157 0.24 -14.62 3.50
C ALA A 157 0.16 -16.12 3.21
N THR A 158 -1.03 -16.60 2.85
CA THR A 158 -1.19 -17.97 2.39
C THR A 158 -0.65 -18.08 0.97
N ALA A 159 0.25 -19.01 0.72
CA ALA A 159 0.71 -19.42 -0.59
C ALA A 159 1.13 -20.89 -0.50
N MET A 160 0.47 -21.77 -1.26
CA MET A 160 0.78 -23.20 -1.30
C MET A 160 0.25 -23.83 -2.57
N GLU A 161 0.87 -24.95 -2.97
CA GLU A 161 0.27 -25.85 -3.95
C GLU A 161 -0.86 -26.63 -3.30
N ASP A 162 -1.99 -26.76 -4.00
CA ASP A 162 -3.08 -27.65 -3.65
C ASP A 162 -3.69 -28.24 -4.93
N LYS A 163 -3.45 -29.52 -5.15
CA LYS A 163 -3.96 -30.23 -6.33
C LYS A 163 -5.48 -30.41 -6.35
N ALA A 164 -6.15 -30.13 -5.23
CA ALA A 164 -7.61 -30.11 -5.14
C ALA A 164 -8.21 -28.82 -5.68
N GLU A 165 -7.41 -27.75 -5.74
CA GLU A 165 -7.86 -26.48 -6.31
C GLU A 165 -7.84 -26.53 -7.85
N PRO A 166 -8.81 -25.90 -8.52
CA PRO A 166 -8.90 -25.91 -9.99
C PRO A 166 -7.66 -25.40 -10.71
N ASP A 167 -6.96 -24.43 -10.12
CA ASP A 167 -5.77 -23.80 -10.68
C ASP A 167 -4.46 -24.34 -10.04
N GLY A 168 -4.54 -25.36 -9.16
CA GLY A 168 -3.40 -26.02 -8.54
C GLY A 168 -2.75 -25.30 -7.36
N TYR A 169 -3.26 -24.12 -7.00
CA TYR A 169 -2.67 -23.27 -5.95
C TYR A 169 -3.74 -22.62 -5.07
N VAL A 170 -3.40 -22.44 -3.79
CA VAL A 170 -4.12 -21.56 -2.85
C VAL A 170 -3.26 -20.35 -2.54
N HIS A 171 -3.80 -19.17 -2.70
CA HIS A 171 -3.19 -17.95 -2.21
C HIS A 171 -4.21 -17.02 -1.55
N SER A 172 -3.74 -16.25 -0.57
CA SER A 172 -4.57 -15.20 0.01
C SER A 172 -4.75 -14.07 -0.99
N GLY A 173 -5.97 -13.57 -1.18
CA GLY A 173 -6.24 -12.37 -1.95
C GLY A 173 -5.74 -11.08 -1.30
N ALA A 174 -4.73 -11.16 -0.43
CA ALA A 174 -4.30 -10.05 0.40
C ALA A 174 -3.30 -9.14 -0.29
N PHE A 175 -3.51 -7.83 -0.19
CA PHE A 175 -2.48 -6.80 -0.37
C PHE A 175 -1.90 -6.40 0.98
N LEU A 176 -0.58 -6.31 1.05
CA LEU A 176 0.16 -6.04 2.28
C LEU A 176 0.90 -4.72 2.12
N LEU A 177 0.62 -3.76 3.00
CA LEU A 177 1.29 -2.46 3.03
C LEU A 177 2.50 -2.52 3.95
N ILE A 178 3.67 -2.16 3.44
CA ILE A 178 4.95 -2.26 4.14
C ILE A 178 5.58 -0.87 4.23
N ASP A 179 6.12 -0.53 5.42
CA ASP A 179 6.79 0.75 5.64
C ASP A 179 8.29 0.74 5.25
N ARG A 180 8.91 1.92 5.36
CA ARG A 180 10.33 2.14 5.05
C ARG A 180 11.31 1.31 5.90
N GLN A 181 10.84 0.76 7.03
CA GLN A 181 11.59 -0.13 7.91
C GLN A 181 11.32 -1.61 7.63
N GLY A 182 10.51 -1.94 6.62
CA GLY A 182 10.15 -3.31 6.27
C GLY A 182 9.09 -3.92 7.20
N ARG A 183 8.32 -3.12 7.94
CA ARG A 183 7.27 -3.60 8.86
C ARG A 183 5.91 -3.62 8.16
N ILE A 184 5.09 -4.62 8.43
CA ILE A 184 3.73 -4.71 7.89
C ILE A 184 2.85 -3.69 8.64
N ARG A 185 2.21 -2.78 7.89
CA ARG A 185 1.37 -1.70 8.42
C ARG A 185 -0.12 -1.85 8.06
N GLY A 186 -0.44 -2.75 7.12
CA GLY A 186 -1.80 -3.04 6.73
C GLY A 186 -1.93 -4.35 5.97
N LYS A 187 -3.14 -4.95 6.06
CA LYS A 187 -3.56 -6.09 5.25
C LYS A 187 -4.96 -5.78 4.71
N TYR A 188 -5.15 -5.96 3.41
CA TYR A 188 -6.36 -5.54 2.69
C TYR A 188 -6.81 -6.69 1.78
N ASP A 189 -8.11 -6.87 1.61
CA ASP A 189 -8.64 -7.80 0.62
C ASP A 189 -8.49 -7.20 -0.78
N GLY A 190 -7.54 -7.72 -1.56
CA GLY A 190 -7.24 -7.26 -2.91
C GLY A 190 -8.35 -7.52 -3.94
N THR A 191 -9.40 -8.27 -3.58
CA THR A 191 -10.56 -8.52 -4.45
C THR A 191 -11.64 -7.45 -4.34
N LEU A 192 -11.59 -6.60 -3.27
CA LEU A 192 -12.60 -5.61 -2.94
C LEU A 192 -12.13 -4.19 -3.28
N GLU A 193 -12.98 -3.45 -3.96
CA GLU A 193 -12.70 -2.06 -4.35
C GLU A 193 -12.59 -1.13 -3.16
N GLU A 194 -13.42 -1.31 -2.14
CA GLU A 194 -13.38 -0.53 -0.89
C GLU A 194 -12.06 -0.71 -0.14
N GLU A 195 -11.51 -1.93 -0.11
CA GLU A 195 -10.23 -2.23 0.51
C GLU A 195 -9.06 -1.63 -0.29
N ALA A 196 -9.13 -1.64 -1.62
CA ALA A 196 -8.15 -0.95 -2.46
C ALA A 196 -8.18 0.57 -2.23
N ASN A 197 -9.36 1.18 -2.07
CA ASN A 197 -9.49 2.60 -1.74
C ASN A 197 -8.91 2.92 -0.37
N ARG A 198 -9.15 2.05 0.63
CA ARG A 198 -8.56 2.17 1.98
C ARG A 198 -7.04 2.07 1.91
N LEU A 199 -6.50 1.10 1.15
CA LEU A 199 -5.06 0.94 0.95
C LEU A 199 -4.44 2.19 0.32
N ILE A 200 -5.05 2.78 -0.72
CA ILE A 200 -4.56 4.02 -1.34
C ILE A 200 -4.50 5.18 -0.33
N ALA A 201 -5.51 5.31 0.53
CA ALA A 201 -5.52 6.32 1.59
C ALA A 201 -4.39 6.06 2.61
N ASP A 202 -4.20 4.81 3.01
CA ASP A 202 -3.19 4.42 3.99
C ASP A 202 -1.76 4.50 3.42
N ILE A 203 -1.53 4.26 2.12
CA ILE A 203 -0.25 4.55 1.44
C ILE A 203 0.10 6.03 1.59
N LYS A 204 -0.85 6.93 1.25
CA LYS A 204 -0.65 8.37 1.35
C LYS A 204 -0.37 8.82 2.78
N ARG A 205 -1.02 8.20 3.76
CA ARG A 205 -0.82 8.44 5.20
C ARG A 205 0.55 7.96 5.65
N LEU A 206 0.92 6.72 5.34
CA LEU A 206 2.18 6.11 5.75
C LEU A 206 3.41 6.84 5.20
N ARG A 207 3.30 7.42 4.00
CA ARG A 207 4.37 8.25 3.42
C ARG A 207 4.63 9.54 4.20
N ARG A 208 3.67 10.02 5.01
CA ARG A 208 3.82 11.20 5.89
C ARG A 208 4.33 10.86 7.29
N GLU A 209 4.30 9.57 7.70
CA GLU A 209 4.91 9.08 8.93
C GLU A 209 6.44 8.97 8.79
#